data_95f494db5d62afbe4551310a021d2333
#
_entry.id   95f494db5d62afbe4551310a021d2333
#
_cell.length_a   1.000
_cell.length_b   1.000
_cell.length_c   1.000
_cell.angle_alpha   90.00
_cell.angle_beta   90.00
_cell.angle_gamma   90.00
#
_symmetry.space_group_name_H-M   'P 1'
#
loop_
_entity.id
_entity.type
_entity.pdbx_description
1 polymer ?
#
loop_
_entity_poly.entity_id
_entity_poly.type
_entity_poly.pdbx_seq_one_letter_code
_entity_poly.pdbx_strand_id
1 'polypeptide(L)'
;MTVSPMSQALESSAATGSIRIQNDAKGRKRYQIVVDLMSVGPTGEKVLTPSNDLTFFPSSLIELEPGKVQTLRWKRSNPGSAQEQAYQIRITELPLDSADAVPGGQGVSVPIPLRMINTWVFAPPGAQPSLKVQRENGFLVFLNAGTATAPVSKVSYGGQSVPGTHFVLPGERLSLKVEASSAGQVSFLGRGGVPQTLSVE
;
A
#
# COMPACT_ATOMS: atom_id res chain seq x y z
N MET A 1 12.14 -4.19 10.50
CA MET A 1 12.34 -4.18 9.02
C MET A 1 12.05 -2.79 8.51
N THR A 2 12.98 -2.19 7.78
CA THR A 2 12.79 -0.92 7.06
C THR A 2 12.79 -1.18 5.56
N VAL A 3 11.86 -0.52 4.85
CA VAL A 3 11.74 -0.62 3.39
C VAL A 3 11.76 0.78 2.80
N SER A 4 12.53 1.00 1.73
CA SER A 4 12.64 2.31 1.08
C SER A 4 12.78 2.15 -0.44
N PRO A 5 11.98 2.88 -1.22
CA PRO A 5 10.82 3.67 -0.81
C PRO A 5 9.63 2.77 -0.40
N MET A 6 8.78 3.25 0.51
CA MET A 6 7.60 2.49 0.94
C MET A 6 6.50 2.51 -0.12
N SER A 7 6.07 3.68 -0.57
CA SER A 7 5.08 3.83 -1.63
C SER A 7 5.67 4.62 -2.77
N GLN A 8 5.30 4.28 -4.00
CA GLN A 8 5.81 4.94 -5.19
C GLN A 8 4.67 5.36 -6.11
N ALA A 9 4.79 6.57 -6.63
CA ALA A 9 4.00 7.05 -7.75
C ALA A 9 4.97 7.29 -8.91
N LEU A 10 4.89 6.45 -9.91
CA LEU A 10 5.80 6.39 -11.06
C LEU A 10 5.04 6.65 -12.35
N GLU A 11 5.76 7.04 -13.37
CA GLU A 11 5.19 7.13 -14.72
C GLU A 11 4.92 5.74 -15.31
N SER A 12 3.89 5.61 -16.12
CA SER A 12 3.52 4.33 -16.75
C SER A 12 4.64 3.75 -17.62
N SER A 13 5.55 4.59 -18.13
CA SER A 13 6.74 4.21 -18.90
C SER A 13 7.85 3.57 -18.05
N ALA A 14 7.82 3.73 -16.72
CA ALA A 14 8.86 3.18 -15.85
C ALA A 14 8.88 1.65 -15.91
N ALA A 15 9.96 1.10 -16.44
CA ALA A 15 10.15 -0.33 -16.68
C ALA A 15 10.98 -1.02 -15.60
N THR A 16 11.86 -0.27 -14.91
CA THR A 16 12.79 -0.81 -13.92
C THR A 16 13.03 0.17 -12.78
N GLY A 17 13.51 -0.33 -11.66
CA GLY A 17 13.94 0.47 -10.52
C GLY A 17 14.48 -0.40 -9.40
N SER A 18 14.51 0.13 -8.19
CA SER A 18 15.02 -0.60 -7.03
C SER A 18 14.24 -0.30 -5.75
N ILE A 19 14.33 -1.23 -4.82
CA ILE A 19 13.84 -1.12 -3.45
C ILE A 19 14.93 -1.62 -2.51
N ARG A 20 15.05 -1.03 -1.34
CA ARG A 20 15.98 -1.44 -0.29
C ARG A 20 15.20 -2.01 0.88
N ILE A 21 15.63 -3.16 1.37
CA ILE A 21 15.08 -3.82 2.55
C ILE A 21 16.20 -3.97 3.56
N GLN A 22 15.96 -3.52 4.78
CA GLN A 22 16.91 -3.60 5.89
C GLN A 22 16.33 -4.47 7.00
N ASN A 23 17.16 -5.35 7.55
CA ASN A 23 16.84 -6.09 8.75
C ASN A 23 17.26 -5.30 10.00
N ASP A 24 16.29 -4.70 10.70
CA ASP A 24 16.54 -3.94 11.94
C ASP A 24 16.47 -4.83 13.20
N ALA A 25 16.17 -6.12 13.03
CA ALA A 25 16.11 -7.06 14.15
C ALA A 25 17.50 -7.49 14.62
N LYS A 26 17.58 -8.04 15.84
CA LYS A 26 18.82 -8.57 16.42
C LYS A 26 19.22 -9.94 15.86
N GLY A 27 18.31 -10.65 15.19
CA GLY A 27 18.55 -11.96 14.58
C GLY A 27 18.42 -11.93 13.06
N ARG A 28 18.92 -12.99 12.41
CA ARG A 28 18.70 -13.24 10.97
C ARG A 28 17.22 -13.33 10.67
N LYS A 29 16.79 -12.80 9.54
CA LYS A 29 15.41 -12.78 9.09
C LYS A 29 15.29 -13.20 7.64
N ARG A 30 14.17 -13.88 7.33
CA ARG A 30 13.77 -14.25 5.97
C ARG A 30 12.55 -13.44 5.57
N TYR A 31 12.57 -12.86 4.38
CA TYR A 31 11.48 -12.04 3.86
C TYR A 31 11.01 -12.56 2.51
N GLN A 32 9.70 -12.63 2.34
CA GLN A 32 9.06 -12.94 1.07
C GLN A 32 8.37 -11.70 0.52
N ILE A 33 8.56 -11.46 -0.78
CA ILE A 33 7.91 -10.37 -1.51
C ILE A 33 6.86 -10.96 -2.42
N VAL A 34 5.63 -10.49 -2.30
CA VAL A 34 4.49 -10.88 -3.13
C VAL A 34 3.89 -9.64 -3.75
N VAL A 35 3.52 -9.73 -5.02
CA VAL A 35 2.90 -8.66 -5.79
C VAL A 35 1.47 -9.02 -6.12
N ASP A 36 0.55 -8.12 -5.81
CA ASP A 36 -0.83 -8.22 -6.27
C ASP A 36 -1.15 -7.01 -7.16
N LEU A 37 -1.80 -7.24 -8.30
CA LEU A 37 -2.43 -6.20 -9.08
C LEU A 37 -3.68 -5.73 -8.33
N MET A 38 -3.83 -4.41 -8.19
CA MET A 38 -5.01 -3.80 -7.60
C MET A 38 -5.95 -3.37 -8.73
N SER A 39 -7.19 -3.80 -8.65
CA SER A 39 -8.26 -3.42 -9.59
C SER A 39 -9.53 -3.04 -8.82
N VAL A 40 -10.52 -2.55 -9.54
CA VAL A 40 -11.83 -2.21 -8.99
C VAL A 40 -12.86 -3.19 -9.54
N GLY A 41 -13.61 -3.82 -8.64
CA GLY A 41 -14.68 -4.74 -8.98
C GLY A 41 -15.96 -4.02 -9.41
N PRO A 42 -16.99 -4.79 -9.80
CA PRO A 42 -18.24 -4.22 -10.36
C PRO A 42 -19.02 -3.30 -9.40
N THR A 43 -18.87 -3.49 -8.09
CA THR A 43 -19.56 -2.67 -7.07
C THR A 43 -18.67 -1.54 -6.54
N GLY A 44 -17.48 -1.34 -7.14
CA GLY A 44 -16.52 -0.32 -6.75
C GLY A 44 -15.56 -0.74 -5.63
N GLU A 45 -15.57 -1.99 -5.24
CA GLU A 45 -14.65 -2.55 -4.24
C GLU A 45 -13.25 -2.79 -4.83
N LYS A 46 -12.24 -2.68 -3.98
CA LYS A 46 -10.86 -3.02 -4.34
C LYS A 46 -10.67 -4.53 -4.40
N VAL A 47 -10.15 -5.00 -5.51
CA VAL A 47 -9.81 -6.41 -5.76
C VAL A 47 -8.29 -6.56 -5.88
N LEU A 48 -7.75 -7.59 -5.22
CA LEU A 48 -6.33 -7.95 -5.29
C LEU A 48 -6.18 -9.27 -6.04
N THR A 49 -5.39 -9.27 -7.10
CA THR A 49 -5.11 -10.47 -7.90
C THR A 49 -3.60 -10.70 -7.96
N PRO A 50 -3.08 -11.91 -7.64
CA PRO A 50 -1.67 -12.21 -7.77
C PRO A 50 -1.13 -11.83 -9.15
N SER A 51 0.02 -11.16 -9.19
CA SER A 51 0.60 -10.64 -10.43
C SER A 51 2.08 -10.94 -10.54
N ASN A 52 2.52 -11.28 -11.75
CA ASN A 52 3.92 -11.42 -12.12
C ASN A 52 4.43 -10.24 -12.96
N ASP A 53 3.65 -9.17 -13.09
CA ASP A 53 4.05 -7.98 -13.87
C ASP A 53 5.25 -7.25 -13.27
N LEU A 54 5.42 -7.33 -11.96
CA LEU A 54 6.60 -6.82 -11.25
C LEU A 54 7.40 -8.01 -10.72
N THR A 55 8.61 -8.18 -11.23
CA THR A 55 9.55 -9.20 -10.76
C THR A 55 10.73 -8.56 -10.04
N PHE A 56 11.21 -9.21 -8.96
CA PHE A 56 12.31 -8.73 -8.14
C PHE A 56 13.56 -9.59 -8.32
N PHE A 57 14.73 -8.94 -8.39
CA PHE A 57 16.03 -9.58 -8.57
C PHE A 57 17.00 -9.19 -7.43
N PRO A 58 17.81 -10.11 -6.95
CA PRO A 58 18.03 -11.47 -7.45
C PRO A 58 16.91 -12.46 -7.12
N SER A 59 16.06 -12.18 -6.14
CA SER A 59 14.98 -13.07 -5.70
C SER A 59 13.86 -12.31 -4.99
N SER A 60 12.65 -12.85 -5.00
CA SER A 60 11.53 -12.41 -4.14
C SER A 60 11.57 -13.03 -2.74
N LEU A 61 12.49 -13.97 -2.50
CA LEU A 61 12.77 -14.56 -1.19
C LEU A 61 14.22 -14.21 -0.81
N ILE A 62 14.41 -13.50 0.30
CA ILE A 62 15.72 -13.03 0.75
C ILE A 62 15.93 -13.34 2.23
N GLU A 63 17.18 -13.56 2.60
CA GLU A 63 17.62 -13.68 4.00
C GLU A 63 18.62 -12.58 4.31
N LEU A 64 18.46 -11.93 5.47
CA LEU A 64 19.30 -10.85 5.90
C LEU A 64 19.78 -11.07 7.34
N GLU A 65 21.07 -10.97 7.52
CA GLU A 65 21.70 -10.87 8.84
C GLU A 65 21.30 -9.56 9.56
N PRO A 66 21.44 -9.47 10.88
CA PRO A 66 21.17 -8.26 11.64
C PRO A 66 21.84 -7.02 11.06
N GLY A 67 21.10 -5.93 10.89
CA GLY A 67 21.57 -4.66 10.36
C GLY A 67 21.90 -4.65 8.86
N LYS A 68 21.83 -5.77 8.17
CA LYS A 68 22.15 -5.83 6.73
C LYS A 68 21.03 -5.27 5.87
N VAL A 69 21.43 -4.73 4.73
CA VAL A 69 20.57 -4.13 3.72
C VAL A 69 20.73 -4.90 2.41
N GLN A 70 19.62 -5.23 1.79
CA GLN A 70 19.55 -5.78 0.44
C GLN A 70 18.87 -4.77 -0.49
N THR A 71 19.53 -4.44 -1.59
CA THR A 71 18.90 -3.72 -2.70
C THR A 71 18.38 -4.75 -3.70
N LEU A 72 17.08 -4.71 -3.94
CA LEU A 72 16.44 -5.51 -4.98
C LEU A 72 16.12 -4.61 -6.16
N ARG A 73 16.47 -5.05 -7.34
CA ARG A 73 16.01 -4.44 -8.59
C ARG A 73 14.67 -5.02 -8.97
N TRP A 74 13.80 -4.21 -9.53
CA TRP A 74 12.55 -4.69 -10.10
C TRP A 74 12.47 -4.38 -11.58
N LYS A 75 11.71 -5.23 -12.28
CA LYS A 75 11.38 -5.07 -13.70
C LYS A 75 9.87 -5.24 -13.87
N ARG A 76 9.26 -4.39 -14.68
CA ARG A 76 7.87 -4.51 -15.15
C ARG A 76 7.81 -5.20 -16.49
N SER A 77 6.84 -6.11 -16.67
CA SER A 77 6.64 -6.83 -17.94
C SER A 77 5.97 -5.97 -18.99
N ASN A 78 5.00 -5.11 -18.59
CA ASN A 78 4.17 -4.31 -19.48
C ASN A 78 4.21 -2.81 -19.13
N PRO A 79 5.33 -2.11 -19.37
CA PRO A 79 5.39 -0.66 -19.19
C PRO A 79 4.65 0.07 -20.30
N GLY A 80 4.25 1.33 -20.06
CA GLY A 80 3.64 2.19 -21.07
C GLY A 80 2.13 2.05 -21.22
N SER A 81 1.43 1.45 -20.24
CA SER A 81 -0.03 1.40 -20.24
C SER A 81 -0.66 2.79 -20.37
N ALA A 82 -1.71 2.90 -21.19
CA ALA A 82 -2.53 4.10 -21.31
C ALA A 82 -3.44 4.34 -20.09
N GLN A 83 -3.60 3.34 -19.23
CA GLN A 83 -4.33 3.43 -17.98
C GLN A 83 -3.37 3.24 -16.80
N GLU A 84 -3.69 3.83 -15.66
CA GLU A 84 -2.95 3.59 -14.44
C GLU A 84 -3.00 2.11 -14.05
N GLN A 85 -1.84 1.59 -13.64
CA GLN A 85 -1.71 0.27 -13.02
C GLN A 85 -1.24 0.44 -11.59
N ALA A 86 -1.96 -0.14 -10.66
CA ALA A 86 -1.64 -0.07 -9.24
C ALA A 86 -1.33 -1.47 -8.70
N TYR A 87 -0.30 -1.57 -7.86
CA TYR A 87 0.15 -2.82 -7.26
C TYR A 87 0.26 -2.69 -5.76
N GLN A 88 -0.14 -3.74 -5.06
CA GLN A 88 0.17 -3.94 -3.65
C GLN A 88 1.39 -4.84 -3.54
N ILE A 89 2.48 -4.30 -2.96
CA ILE A 89 3.69 -5.06 -2.68
C ILE A 89 3.67 -5.46 -1.22
N ARG A 90 3.53 -6.74 -0.95
CA ARG A 90 3.56 -7.30 0.40
C ARG A 90 4.94 -7.88 0.69
N ILE A 91 5.57 -7.41 1.77
CA ILE A 91 6.82 -7.95 2.28
C ILE A 91 6.53 -8.58 3.62
N THR A 92 6.63 -9.90 3.69
CA THR A 92 6.27 -10.67 4.88
C THR A 92 7.52 -11.34 5.45
N GLU A 93 7.73 -11.18 6.74
CA GLU A 93 8.73 -11.95 7.49
C GLU A 93 8.25 -13.39 7.60
N LEU A 94 9.09 -14.33 7.18
CA LEU A 94 8.82 -15.77 7.30
C LEU A 94 9.58 -16.34 8.51
N PRO A 95 9.03 -17.38 9.16
CA PRO A 95 9.78 -18.13 10.15
C PRO A 95 11.08 -18.66 9.54
N LEU A 96 12.15 -18.61 10.31
CA LEU A 96 13.35 -19.39 10.04
C LEU A 96 13.15 -20.83 10.55
N ASP A 97 13.83 -21.77 9.94
CA ASP A 97 13.76 -23.18 10.38
C ASP A 97 14.22 -23.29 11.84
N SER A 98 13.68 -24.27 12.56
CA SER A 98 13.83 -24.45 14.02
C SER A 98 15.28 -24.50 14.57
N ALA A 99 16.29 -24.62 13.70
CA ALA A 99 17.70 -24.55 14.06
C ALA A 99 18.16 -23.17 14.55
N ASP A 100 17.41 -22.11 14.25
CA ASP A 100 17.72 -20.73 14.69
C ASP A 100 16.93 -20.32 15.96
N ALA A 101 16.17 -21.22 16.57
CA ALA A 101 15.53 -20.99 17.86
C ALA A 101 16.62 -20.95 18.94
N VAL A 102 16.68 -19.87 19.74
CA VAL A 102 17.65 -19.72 20.83
C VAL A 102 17.47 -20.89 21.80
N PRO A 103 18.47 -21.76 21.99
CA PRO A 103 18.39 -22.83 22.97
C PRO A 103 18.32 -22.24 24.38
N GLY A 104 17.29 -22.57 25.16
CA GLY A 104 17.27 -22.31 26.61
C GLY A 104 16.10 -21.49 27.16
N GLY A 105 15.14 -21.10 26.38
CA GLY A 105 13.92 -20.44 26.91
C GLY A 105 12.83 -21.47 27.24
N GLN A 106 12.51 -21.68 28.53
CA GLN A 106 11.29 -22.36 28.94
C GLN A 106 10.09 -21.43 28.68
N GLY A 107 9.63 -21.37 27.43
CA GLY A 107 8.45 -20.58 27.07
C GLY A 107 8.07 -20.84 25.61
N VAL A 108 6.77 -20.96 25.34
CA VAL A 108 6.27 -21.01 23.96
C VAL A 108 6.39 -19.60 23.38
N SER A 109 7.44 -19.36 22.57
CA SER A 109 7.53 -18.15 21.77
C SER A 109 6.70 -18.33 20.51
N VAL A 110 5.60 -17.59 20.40
CA VAL A 110 4.81 -17.52 19.16
C VAL A 110 5.36 -16.35 18.34
N PRO A 111 6.08 -16.61 17.25
CA PRO A 111 6.58 -15.53 16.42
C PRO A 111 5.40 -14.84 15.72
N ILE A 112 5.27 -13.54 15.93
CA ILE A 112 4.31 -12.71 15.18
C ILE A 112 5.04 -12.21 13.94
N PRO A 113 4.71 -12.70 12.72
CA PRO A 113 5.38 -12.28 11.51
C PRO A 113 5.05 -10.81 11.20
N LEU A 114 6.08 -10.00 10.97
CA LEU A 114 5.90 -8.64 10.49
C LEU A 114 5.52 -8.67 9.01
N ARG A 115 4.47 -7.93 8.66
CA ARG A 115 4.05 -7.71 7.27
C ARG A 115 4.04 -6.23 6.97
N MET A 116 4.74 -5.81 5.92
CA MET A 116 4.65 -4.48 5.35
C MET A 116 3.88 -4.52 4.03
N ILE A 117 3.00 -3.54 3.85
CA ILE A 117 2.18 -3.37 2.65
C ILE A 117 2.53 -2.02 2.06
N ASN A 118 2.96 -2.05 0.81
CA ASN A 118 3.33 -0.86 0.03
C ASN A 118 2.43 -0.76 -1.19
N THR A 119 2.01 0.45 -1.54
CA THR A 119 1.24 0.70 -2.75
C THR A 119 2.13 1.39 -3.78
N TRP A 120 2.23 0.80 -4.96
CA TRP A 120 2.94 1.36 -6.10
C TRP A 120 1.97 1.61 -7.24
N VAL A 121 1.99 2.83 -7.76
CA VAL A 121 1.14 3.23 -8.88
C VAL A 121 1.99 3.67 -10.06
N PHE A 122 1.61 3.26 -11.25
CA PHE A 122 2.24 3.60 -12.52
C PHE A 122 1.18 4.29 -13.38
N ALA A 123 1.22 5.62 -13.39
CA ALA A 123 0.21 6.44 -14.04
C ALA A 123 0.71 7.01 -15.36
N PRO A 124 -0.12 7.07 -16.41
CA PRO A 124 0.23 7.77 -17.64
C PRO A 124 0.34 9.28 -17.38
N PRO A 125 1.10 10.01 -18.23
CA PRO A 125 1.18 11.46 -18.16
C PRO A 125 -0.22 12.09 -18.18
N GLY A 126 -0.44 13.09 -17.31
CA GLY A 126 -1.72 13.80 -17.24
C GLY A 126 -2.82 13.10 -16.45
N ALA A 127 -2.60 11.89 -15.94
CA ALA A 127 -3.57 11.23 -15.05
C ALA A 127 -3.76 12.01 -13.76
N GLN A 128 -5.02 12.26 -13.38
CA GLN A 128 -5.39 13.05 -12.20
C GLN A 128 -6.47 12.34 -11.39
N PRO A 129 -6.39 12.37 -10.04
CA PRO A 129 -7.48 11.92 -9.20
C PRO A 129 -8.63 12.94 -9.19
N SER A 130 -9.85 12.46 -9.00
CA SER A 130 -11.05 13.30 -8.83
C SER A 130 -11.94 12.67 -7.76
N LEU A 131 -11.78 13.12 -6.52
CA LEU A 131 -12.54 12.57 -5.39
C LEU A 131 -13.87 13.32 -5.20
N LYS A 132 -14.92 12.54 -5.00
CA LYS A 132 -16.19 12.97 -4.42
C LYS A 132 -16.41 12.24 -3.11
N VAL A 133 -17.13 12.86 -2.19
CA VAL A 133 -17.44 12.25 -0.89
C VAL A 133 -18.94 12.35 -0.64
N GLN A 134 -19.52 11.21 -0.29
CA GLN A 134 -20.93 11.09 0.07
C GLN A 134 -21.06 10.46 1.44
N ARG A 135 -22.16 10.74 2.13
CA ARG A 135 -22.48 10.06 3.39
C ARG A 135 -23.58 9.02 3.17
N GLU A 136 -23.25 7.76 3.45
CA GLU A 136 -24.16 6.64 3.28
C GLU A 136 -24.17 5.77 4.55
N ASN A 137 -25.31 5.63 5.22
CA ASN A 137 -25.53 4.67 6.32
C ASN A 137 -24.43 4.67 7.43
N GLY A 138 -23.93 5.85 7.82
CA GLY A 138 -22.88 5.96 8.84
C GLY A 138 -21.45 5.78 8.31
N PHE A 139 -21.30 5.81 6.98
CA PHE A 139 -20.00 5.78 6.31
C PHE A 139 -19.76 7.05 5.51
N LEU A 140 -18.51 7.50 5.45
CA LEU A 140 -18.04 8.38 4.40
C LEU A 140 -17.59 7.52 3.23
N VAL A 141 -18.20 7.72 2.08
CA VAL A 141 -17.87 7.00 0.85
C VAL A 141 -17.10 7.94 -0.06
N PHE A 142 -15.82 7.66 -0.25
CA PHE A 142 -14.95 8.35 -1.21
C PHE A 142 -15.06 7.64 -2.55
N LEU A 143 -15.51 8.34 -3.58
CA LEU A 143 -15.52 7.87 -4.96
C LEU A 143 -14.45 8.60 -5.74
N ASN A 144 -13.55 7.87 -6.38
CA ASN A 144 -12.57 8.45 -7.30
C ASN A 144 -13.05 8.33 -8.75
N ALA A 145 -13.59 9.43 -9.28
CA ALA A 145 -14.02 9.52 -10.68
C ALA A 145 -12.89 9.96 -11.64
N GLY A 146 -11.66 10.08 -11.13
CA GLY A 146 -10.48 10.46 -11.90
C GLY A 146 -9.82 9.30 -12.64
N THR A 147 -8.63 9.56 -13.16
CA THR A 147 -7.80 8.61 -13.92
C THR A 147 -6.52 8.21 -13.19
N ALA A 148 -6.29 8.74 -11.99
CA ALA A 148 -5.18 8.38 -11.12
C ALA A 148 -5.65 8.05 -9.69
N THR A 149 -4.90 7.19 -9.02
CA THR A 149 -5.09 6.86 -7.60
C THR A 149 -4.96 8.11 -6.73
N ALA A 150 -5.92 8.28 -5.82
CA ALA A 150 -5.95 9.33 -4.82
C ALA A 150 -5.48 8.78 -3.46
N PRO A 151 -4.35 9.23 -2.91
CA PRO A 151 -4.03 8.96 -1.51
C PRO A 151 -4.94 9.77 -0.59
N VAL A 152 -5.46 9.11 0.45
CA VAL A 152 -6.33 9.70 1.47
C VAL A 152 -5.82 9.27 2.83
N SER A 153 -5.35 10.22 3.63
CA SER A 153 -4.84 9.95 4.98
C SER A 153 -5.22 11.05 5.96
N LYS A 154 -5.12 10.78 7.25
CA LYS A 154 -5.50 11.72 8.31
C LYS A 154 -6.90 12.32 8.09
N VAL A 155 -7.85 11.47 7.77
CA VAL A 155 -9.24 11.90 7.53
C VAL A 155 -9.84 12.45 8.83
N SER A 156 -10.47 13.62 8.74
CA SER A 156 -11.20 14.24 9.85
C SER A 156 -12.60 14.64 9.38
N TYR A 157 -13.62 14.23 10.12
CA TYR A 157 -15.01 14.52 9.84
C TYR A 157 -15.80 14.78 11.14
N GLY A 158 -16.45 15.94 11.25
CA GLY A 158 -17.20 16.32 12.46
C GLY A 158 -16.36 16.27 13.74
N GLY A 159 -15.07 16.59 13.68
CA GLY A 159 -14.13 16.53 14.81
C GLY A 159 -13.60 15.12 15.11
N GLN A 160 -14.10 14.09 14.44
CA GLN A 160 -13.60 12.71 14.55
C GLN A 160 -12.46 12.47 13.58
N SER A 161 -11.35 11.90 14.08
CA SER A 161 -10.24 11.41 13.24
C SER A 161 -10.49 9.96 12.84
N VAL A 162 -10.42 9.67 11.54
CA VAL A 162 -10.47 8.31 11.01
C VAL A 162 -9.04 7.86 10.70
N PRO A 163 -8.54 6.80 11.37
CA PRO A 163 -7.18 6.35 11.21
C PRO A 163 -6.95 5.67 9.85
N GLY A 164 -5.69 5.64 9.43
CA GLY A 164 -5.24 4.91 8.25
C GLY A 164 -4.77 5.80 7.13
N THR A 165 -4.10 5.15 6.19
CA THR A 165 -3.73 5.70 4.89
C THR A 165 -4.34 4.80 3.83
N HIS A 166 -5.12 5.38 2.96
CA HIS A 166 -5.88 4.69 1.92
C HIS A 166 -5.41 5.19 0.55
N PHE A 167 -5.47 4.32 -0.43
CA PHE A 167 -5.22 4.64 -1.82
C PHE A 167 -6.47 4.29 -2.60
N VAL A 168 -7.21 5.31 -3.03
CA VAL A 168 -8.50 5.15 -3.74
C VAL A 168 -8.22 5.11 -5.22
N LEU A 169 -8.36 3.93 -5.82
CA LEU A 169 -8.13 3.70 -7.26
C LEU A 169 -9.16 4.42 -8.12
N PRO A 170 -8.88 4.70 -9.40
CA PRO A 170 -9.89 5.14 -10.35
C PRO A 170 -11.11 4.20 -10.37
N GLY A 171 -12.30 4.76 -10.14
CA GLY A 171 -13.56 4.00 -10.02
C GLY A 171 -13.83 3.35 -8.66
N GLU A 172 -12.89 3.36 -7.71
CA GLU A 172 -13.06 2.76 -6.39
C GLU A 172 -14.02 3.58 -5.52
N ARG A 173 -14.82 2.86 -4.71
CA ARG A 173 -15.63 3.37 -3.61
C ARG A 173 -15.05 2.91 -2.28
N LEU A 174 -14.31 3.80 -1.60
CA LEU A 174 -13.77 3.55 -0.26
C LEU A 174 -14.77 3.98 0.80
N SER A 175 -15.24 3.06 1.63
CA SER A 175 -16.15 3.33 2.74
C SER A 175 -15.39 3.39 4.07
N LEU A 176 -15.46 4.53 4.77
CA LEU A 176 -14.86 4.75 6.07
C LEU A 176 -15.97 4.96 7.11
N LYS A 177 -16.00 4.13 8.16
CA LYS A 177 -17.01 4.24 9.23
C LYS A 177 -16.80 5.52 10.01
N VAL A 178 -17.88 6.27 10.23
CA VAL A 178 -17.91 7.50 11.03
C VAL A 178 -19.13 7.53 11.94
N GLU A 179 -18.95 8.08 13.14
CA GLU A 179 -20.05 8.20 14.13
C GLU A 179 -20.70 9.59 14.12
N ALA A 180 -19.96 10.58 13.61
CA ALA A 180 -20.44 11.96 13.56
C ALA A 180 -21.70 12.10 12.69
N SER A 181 -22.71 12.78 13.20
CA SER A 181 -24.03 12.85 12.57
C SER A 181 -24.18 13.91 11.47
N SER A 182 -23.41 14.99 11.51
CA SER A 182 -23.49 16.05 10.50
C SER A 182 -22.27 16.94 10.49
N ALA A 183 -21.44 16.80 9.48
CA ALA A 183 -20.49 17.82 9.07
C ALA A 183 -20.63 17.97 7.55
N GLY A 184 -20.77 19.20 7.08
CA GLY A 184 -20.88 19.48 5.64
C GLY A 184 -19.57 19.28 4.88
N GLN A 185 -18.44 19.04 5.60
CA GLN A 185 -17.11 18.94 4.99
C GLN A 185 -16.26 17.85 5.66
N VAL A 186 -15.44 17.21 4.84
CA VAL A 186 -14.38 16.30 5.29
C VAL A 186 -13.02 16.87 4.92
N SER A 187 -12.06 16.81 5.83
CA SER A 187 -10.66 17.17 5.57
C SER A 187 -9.76 15.95 5.61
N PHE A 188 -8.73 15.93 4.78
CA PHE A 188 -7.75 14.84 4.70
C PHE A 188 -6.44 15.33 4.05
N LEU A 189 -5.38 14.53 4.16
CA LEU A 189 -4.16 14.76 3.40
C LEU A 189 -4.20 13.93 2.12
N GLY A 190 -4.06 14.61 0.99
CA GLY A 190 -3.96 14.02 -0.33
C GLY A 190 -2.52 13.77 -0.78
N ARG A 191 -2.29 13.82 -2.09
CA ARG A 191 -0.98 13.56 -2.71
C ARG A 191 0.07 14.55 -2.18
N GLY A 192 1.25 14.01 -1.82
CA GLY A 192 2.34 14.80 -1.25
C GLY A 192 2.06 15.36 0.16
N GLY A 193 1.02 14.86 0.85
CA GLY A 193 0.64 15.36 2.17
C GLY A 193 -0.08 16.71 2.14
N VAL A 194 -0.58 17.12 0.97
CA VAL A 194 -1.29 18.40 0.80
C VAL A 194 -2.67 18.31 1.43
N PRO A 195 -3.04 19.23 2.35
CA PRO A 195 -4.38 19.28 2.93
C PRO A 195 -5.45 19.52 1.86
N GLN A 196 -6.52 18.79 1.93
CA GLN A 196 -7.69 18.92 1.08
C GLN A 196 -8.96 18.95 1.93
N THR A 197 -9.96 19.64 1.44
CA THR A 197 -11.30 19.68 2.04
C THR A 197 -12.34 19.50 0.94
N LEU A 198 -13.26 18.58 1.15
CA LEU A 198 -14.36 18.33 0.23
C LEU A 198 -15.71 18.49 0.94
N SER A 199 -16.70 18.98 0.23
CA SER A 199 -18.09 18.94 0.68
C SER A 199 -18.58 17.49 0.68
N VAL A 200 -19.38 17.15 1.68
CA VAL A 200 -20.03 15.85 1.80
C VAL A 200 -21.46 15.99 1.29
N GLU A 201 -21.78 15.26 0.23
CA GLU A 201 -23.10 15.18 -0.38
C GLU A 201 -24.01 14.20 0.36
#